data_a94cc2ee49e0689a009796c818df3ba3
#
_entry.id   a94cc2ee49e0689a009796c818df3ba3
#
_cell.length_a   1.000
_cell.length_b   1.000
_cell.length_c   1.000
_cell.angle_alpha   90.00
_cell.angle_beta   90.00
_cell.angle_gamma   90.00
#
_symmetry.space_group_name_H-M   'P 1'
#
loop_
_entity.id
_entity.type
_entity.pdbx_description
1 polymer ?
#
loop_
_entity_poly.entity_id
_entity_poly.type
_entity_poly.pdbx_seq_one_letter_code
_entity_poly.pdbx_strand_id
1 'polypeptide(L)'
;MNEGVFPSRKVKKREDLEEERRLAYVAFTRAEDALFITDSEGKNLDGSYRYPSRFIFNVEKKYLSYVVELDEKLVFDAEWEIEKSEKEMDFDIDNLPFAVGDMIRHKVFGNGSISEIDKEQQVYVVRFDGMPTERRLNVKTNALEKVSK
;
A
#
# COMPACT_ATOMS: atom_id res chain seq x y z
N MET A 1 2.71 -1.09 19.42
CA MET A 1 3.26 -1.39 18.09
C MET A 1 2.18 -1.14 17.05
N ASN A 2 2.36 -0.19 16.14
CA ASN A 2 1.32 0.26 15.20
C ASN A 2 1.79 0.17 13.75
N GLU A 3 0.84 -0.04 12.83
CA GLU A 3 1.03 0.16 11.40
C GLU A 3 1.58 1.55 11.10
N GLY A 4 2.52 1.63 10.16
CA GLY A 4 3.21 2.87 9.80
C GLY A 4 4.30 3.32 10.78
N VAL A 5 4.49 2.60 11.89
CA VAL A 5 5.63 2.74 12.82
C VAL A 5 6.49 1.48 12.70
N PHE A 6 5.89 0.32 12.86
CA PHE A 6 6.50 -0.98 12.63
C PHE A 6 5.45 -1.98 12.16
N PRO A 7 5.40 -2.33 10.84
CA PRO A 7 6.32 -1.87 9.79
C PRO A 7 6.26 -0.36 9.54
N SER A 8 7.40 0.17 9.07
CA SER A 8 7.56 1.60 8.78
C SER A 8 6.70 2.05 7.59
N ARG A 9 6.19 3.28 7.59
CA ARG A 9 5.52 3.90 6.43
C ARG A 9 6.42 3.99 5.18
N LYS A 10 7.74 3.83 5.32
CA LYS A 10 8.70 3.85 4.22
C LYS A 10 8.74 2.54 3.44
N VAL A 11 8.25 1.46 4.03
CA VAL A 11 8.13 0.15 3.39
C VAL A 11 7.10 0.25 2.26
N LYS A 12 7.55 0.03 1.02
CA LYS A 12 6.73 0.11 -0.19
C LYS A 12 6.83 -1.14 -1.05
N LYS A 13 7.80 -2.01 -0.78
CA LYS A 13 8.04 -3.25 -1.50
C LYS A 13 7.88 -4.43 -0.56
N ARG A 14 7.53 -5.58 -1.14
CA ARG A 14 7.37 -6.82 -0.37
C ARG A 14 8.67 -7.26 0.30
N GLU A 15 9.80 -7.09 -0.39
CA GLU A 15 11.12 -7.45 0.15
C GLU A 15 11.44 -6.68 1.43
N ASP A 16 11.16 -5.37 1.43
CA ASP A 16 11.37 -4.51 2.61
C ASP A 16 10.43 -4.90 3.76
N LEU A 17 9.18 -5.30 3.45
CA LEU A 17 8.23 -5.80 4.43
C LEU A 17 8.71 -7.10 5.08
N GLU A 18 9.26 -8.02 4.29
CA GLU A 18 9.78 -9.27 4.80
C GLU A 18 11.02 -9.07 5.66
N GLU A 19 11.84 -8.06 5.38
CA GLU A 19 12.96 -7.70 6.24
C GLU A 19 12.47 -7.17 7.60
N GLU A 20 11.48 -6.27 7.62
CA GLU A 20 10.88 -5.82 8.88
C GLU A 20 10.16 -6.97 9.62
N ARG A 21 9.58 -7.93 8.91
CA ARG A 21 9.01 -9.14 9.53
C ARG A 21 10.08 -9.98 10.24
N ARG A 22 11.26 -10.11 9.63
CA ARG A 22 12.40 -10.79 10.28
C ARG A 22 12.84 -10.06 11.55
N LEU A 23 12.90 -8.74 11.52
CA LEU A 23 13.19 -7.93 12.71
C LEU A 23 12.13 -8.12 13.80
N ALA A 24 10.84 -8.17 13.43
CA ALA A 24 9.75 -8.48 14.38
C ALA A 24 9.94 -9.85 15.00
N TYR A 25 10.24 -10.87 14.20
CA TYR A 25 10.49 -12.22 14.67
C TYR A 25 11.66 -12.25 15.67
N VAL A 26 12.79 -11.61 15.33
CA VAL A 26 13.94 -11.53 16.22
C VAL A 26 13.58 -10.83 17.52
N ALA A 27 12.83 -9.72 17.46
CA ALA A 27 12.40 -9.00 18.66
C ALA A 27 11.49 -9.87 19.55
N PHE A 28 10.53 -10.57 18.97
CA PHE A 28 9.60 -11.43 19.69
C PHE A 28 10.31 -12.60 20.37
N THR A 29 11.29 -13.19 19.68
CA THR A 29 12.06 -14.33 20.21
C THR A 29 13.15 -13.95 21.23
N ARG A 30 13.33 -12.67 21.54
CA ARG A 30 14.22 -12.23 22.62
C ARG A 30 13.59 -12.35 24.01
N ALA A 31 12.27 -12.45 24.09
CA ALA A 31 11.60 -12.65 25.36
C ALA A 31 11.85 -14.09 25.86
N GLU A 32 12.25 -14.23 27.11
CA GLU A 32 12.47 -15.53 27.77
C GLU A 32 11.16 -16.08 28.33
N ASP A 33 10.43 -15.28 29.11
CA ASP A 33 9.23 -15.71 29.82
C ASP A 33 7.94 -15.07 29.25
N ALA A 34 7.94 -13.75 29.00
CA ALA A 34 6.76 -13.02 28.53
C ALA A 34 7.15 -11.84 27.67
N LEU A 35 6.30 -11.57 26.67
CA LEU A 35 6.40 -10.41 25.79
C LEU A 35 5.16 -9.54 25.95
N PHE A 36 5.35 -8.29 26.30
CA PHE A 36 4.26 -7.29 26.32
C PHE A 36 4.38 -6.39 25.10
N ILE A 37 3.30 -6.34 24.32
CA ILE A 37 3.19 -5.48 23.14
C ILE A 37 2.13 -4.45 23.42
N THR A 38 2.43 -3.18 23.21
CA THR A 38 1.49 -2.07 23.34
C THR A 38 1.29 -1.40 22.00
N ASP A 39 0.09 -0.93 21.74
CA ASP A 39 -0.26 -0.07 20.62
C ASP A 39 -0.96 1.20 21.10
N SER A 40 -1.19 2.12 20.20
CA SER A 40 -1.95 3.34 20.48
C SER A 40 -3.11 3.46 19.49
N GLU A 41 -4.28 3.75 20.00
CA GLU A 41 -5.48 4.01 19.22
C GLU A 41 -5.64 5.49 18.85
N GLY A 42 -6.69 5.79 18.08
CA GLY A 42 -7.07 7.13 17.69
C GLY A 42 -6.55 7.54 16.31
N LYS A 43 -6.34 8.84 16.11
CA LYS A 43 -5.93 9.40 14.82
C LYS A 43 -4.52 9.99 14.86
N ASN A 44 -3.87 9.93 13.72
CA ASN A 44 -2.65 10.67 13.44
C ASN A 44 -2.97 12.15 13.19
N LEU A 45 -1.93 12.98 13.10
CA LEU A 45 -2.08 14.42 12.80
C LEU A 45 -2.68 14.67 11.40
N ASP A 46 -2.49 13.74 10.47
CA ASP A 46 -3.04 13.79 9.11
C ASP A 46 -4.50 13.29 9.02
N GLY A 47 -5.11 12.93 10.14
CA GLY A 47 -6.48 12.43 10.25
C GLY A 47 -6.64 10.94 10.00
N SER A 48 -5.61 10.23 9.55
CA SER A 48 -5.63 8.77 9.37
C SER A 48 -5.75 8.05 10.73
N TYR A 49 -6.44 6.91 10.75
CA TYR A 49 -6.54 6.09 11.96
C TYR A 49 -5.22 5.36 12.24
N ARG A 50 -4.99 5.10 13.52
CA ARG A 50 -3.91 4.24 13.99
C ARG A 50 -4.45 2.84 14.16
N TYR A 51 -3.77 1.87 13.53
CA TYR A 51 -4.10 0.47 13.64
C TYR A 51 -2.98 -0.30 14.33
N PRO A 52 -3.30 -1.40 15.03
CA PRO A 52 -2.28 -2.36 15.48
C PRO A 52 -1.43 -2.84 14.31
N SER A 53 -0.18 -3.16 14.56
CA SER A 53 0.74 -3.67 13.54
C SER A 53 0.25 -5.00 12.96
N ARG A 54 0.38 -5.18 11.64
CA ARG A 54 0.12 -6.44 10.95
C ARG A 54 0.89 -7.63 11.53
N PHE A 55 2.04 -7.39 12.12
CA PHE A 55 2.82 -8.46 12.74
C PHE A 55 2.15 -9.04 13.97
N ILE A 56 1.26 -8.30 14.65
CA ILE A 56 0.41 -8.83 15.73
C ILE A 56 -0.67 -9.74 15.15
N PHE A 57 -1.33 -9.31 14.06
CA PHE A 57 -2.36 -10.12 13.40
C PHE A 57 -1.80 -11.40 12.76
N ASN A 58 -0.50 -11.47 12.50
CA ASN A 58 0.15 -12.68 12.00
C ASN A 58 0.46 -13.71 13.11
N VAL A 59 0.29 -13.34 14.39
CA VAL A 59 0.42 -14.29 15.51
C VAL A 59 -0.91 -15.02 15.70
N GLU A 60 -0.85 -16.35 15.83
CA GLU A 60 -2.07 -17.13 16.09
C GLU A 60 -2.71 -16.68 17.41
N LYS A 61 -4.03 -16.47 17.40
CA LYS A 61 -4.82 -15.95 18.54
C LYS A 61 -4.57 -16.74 19.85
N LYS A 62 -4.31 -18.03 19.75
CA LYS A 62 -4.03 -18.87 20.93
C LYS A 62 -2.77 -18.46 21.73
N TYR A 63 -1.88 -17.69 21.11
CA TYR A 63 -0.65 -17.18 21.75
C TYR A 63 -0.77 -15.73 22.21
N LEU A 64 -1.92 -15.10 21.95
CA LEU A 64 -2.18 -13.71 22.34
C LEU A 64 -3.11 -13.69 23.55
N SER A 65 -2.80 -12.83 24.52
CA SER A 65 -3.69 -12.49 25.64
C SER A 65 -3.88 -10.98 25.65
N TYR A 66 -5.09 -10.53 25.46
CA TYR A 66 -5.41 -9.10 25.44
C TYR A 66 -5.76 -8.64 26.87
N VAL A 67 -5.14 -7.53 27.30
CA VAL A 67 -5.52 -6.85 28.55
C VAL A 67 -6.88 -6.14 28.37
N VAL A 68 -7.07 -5.57 27.17
CA VAL A 68 -8.37 -5.02 26.70
C VAL A 68 -8.60 -5.61 25.33
N GLU A 69 -9.77 -6.18 25.11
CA GLU A 69 -10.14 -6.71 23.79
C GLU A 69 -10.21 -5.59 22.77
N LEU A 70 -9.67 -5.87 21.58
CA LEU A 70 -9.75 -4.94 20.46
C LEU A 70 -11.19 -4.83 19.96
N ASP A 71 -11.61 -3.62 19.63
CA ASP A 71 -12.90 -3.38 18.98
C ASP A 71 -12.99 -4.12 17.64
N GLU A 72 -14.08 -4.84 17.39
CA GLU A 72 -14.25 -5.66 16.18
C GLU A 72 -14.17 -4.82 14.90
N LYS A 73 -14.70 -3.59 14.95
CA LYS A 73 -14.62 -2.69 13.80
C LYS A 73 -13.19 -2.21 13.56
N LEU A 74 -12.44 -1.93 14.63
CA LEU A 74 -11.03 -1.56 14.53
C LEU A 74 -10.23 -2.70 13.88
N VAL A 75 -10.47 -3.94 14.27
CA VAL A 75 -9.80 -5.12 13.68
C VAL A 75 -10.16 -5.24 12.20
N PHE A 76 -11.43 -5.16 11.85
CA PHE A 76 -11.90 -5.24 10.46
C PHE A 76 -11.27 -4.15 9.59
N ASP A 77 -11.30 -2.89 10.04
CA ASP A 77 -10.73 -1.76 9.31
C ASP A 77 -9.21 -1.91 9.16
N ALA A 78 -8.52 -2.42 10.20
CA ALA A 78 -7.08 -2.69 10.17
C ALA A 78 -6.72 -3.79 9.15
N GLU A 79 -7.42 -4.92 9.18
CA GLU A 79 -7.20 -6.03 8.24
C GLU A 79 -7.44 -5.59 6.80
N TRP A 80 -8.48 -4.79 6.56
CA TRP A 80 -8.78 -4.24 5.23
C TRP A 80 -7.67 -3.31 4.70
N GLU A 81 -7.16 -2.39 5.54
CA GLU A 81 -6.05 -1.49 5.15
C GLU A 81 -4.74 -2.26 4.93
N ILE A 82 -4.48 -3.29 5.72
CA ILE A 82 -3.32 -4.18 5.56
C ILE A 82 -3.40 -4.91 4.21
N GLU A 83 -4.53 -5.56 3.92
CA GLU A 83 -4.74 -6.30 2.67
C GLU A 83 -4.62 -5.37 1.45
N LYS A 84 -5.19 -4.17 1.53
CA LYS A 84 -5.06 -3.15 0.49
C LYS A 84 -3.60 -2.77 0.26
N SER A 85 -2.84 -2.51 1.34
CA SER A 85 -1.43 -2.13 1.23
C SER A 85 -0.58 -3.26 0.65
N GLU A 86 -0.89 -4.52 0.95
CA GLU A 86 -0.19 -5.68 0.39
C GLU A 86 -0.46 -5.84 -1.11
N LYS A 87 -1.71 -5.67 -1.54
CA LYS A 87 -2.05 -5.64 -2.98
C LYS A 87 -1.32 -4.50 -3.72
N GLU A 88 -1.11 -3.37 -3.05
CA GLU A 88 -0.33 -2.27 -3.62
C GLU A 88 1.15 -2.59 -3.74
N MET A 89 1.72 -3.37 -2.81
CA MET A 89 3.12 -3.83 -2.86
C MET A 89 3.36 -4.88 -3.95
N ASP A 90 2.35 -5.71 -4.25
CA ASP A 90 2.41 -6.73 -5.29
C ASP A 90 2.25 -6.16 -6.71
N PHE A 91 2.05 -4.85 -6.83
CA PHE A 91 1.89 -4.21 -8.12
C PHE A 91 3.21 -4.22 -8.90
N ASP A 92 3.21 -4.97 -10.01
CA ASP A 92 4.37 -5.10 -10.88
C ASP A 92 4.51 -3.89 -11.81
N ILE A 93 5.42 -2.98 -11.46
CA ILE A 93 5.74 -1.79 -12.26
C ILE A 93 6.46 -2.12 -13.58
N ASP A 94 7.00 -3.33 -13.72
CA ASP A 94 7.68 -3.75 -14.93
C ASP A 94 6.72 -4.39 -15.94
N ASN A 95 5.52 -4.80 -15.49
CA ASN A 95 4.47 -5.40 -16.32
C ASN A 95 3.22 -4.49 -16.39
N LEU A 96 3.39 -3.30 -16.94
CA LEU A 96 2.31 -2.33 -17.08
C LEU A 96 1.39 -2.68 -18.26
N PRO A 97 0.08 -2.40 -18.16
CA PRO A 97 -0.88 -2.67 -19.23
C PRO A 97 -0.69 -1.78 -20.46
N PHE A 98 0.04 -0.68 -20.32
CA PHE A 98 0.30 0.27 -21.40
C PHE A 98 1.78 0.57 -21.53
N ALA A 99 2.22 0.79 -22.78
CA ALA A 99 3.60 1.15 -23.13
C ALA A 99 3.69 2.58 -23.65
N VAL A 100 4.91 3.13 -23.70
CA VAL A 100 5.18 4.41 -24.36
C VAL A 100 4.80 4.31 -25.83
N GLY A 101 4.04 5.30 -26.32
CA GLY A 101 3.50 5.33 -27.68
C GLY A 101 2.09 4.71 -27.82
N ASP A 102 1.58 4.02 -26.82
CA ASP A 102 0.21 3.50 -26.85
C ASP A 102 -0.81 4.63 -26.92
N MET A 103 -1.79 4.46 -27.82
CA MET A 103 -2.97 5.31 -27.88
C MET A 103 -3.97 4.85 -26.82
N ILE A 104 -4.38 5.80 -25.98
CA ILE A 104 -5.29 5.53 -24.87
C ILE A 104 -6.48 6.50 -24.88
N ARG A 105 -7.55 6.08 -24.24
CA ARG A 105 -8.71 6.93 -23.96
C ARG A 105 -8.92 7.04 -22.47
N HIS A 106 -9.00 8.27 -21.99
CA HIS A 106 -9.35 8.56 -20.59
C HIS A 106 -10.80 9.00 -20.50
N LYS A 107 -11.53 8.53 -19.49
CA LYS A 107 -12.97 8.81 -19.32
C LYS A 107 -13.32 10.30 -19.25
N VAL A 108 -12.40 11.14 -18.75
CA VAL A 108 -12.62 12.59 -18.60
C VAL A 108 -11.85 13.40 -19.64
N PHE A 109 -10.60 13.00 -19.96
CA PHE A 109 -9.70 13.80 -20.80
C PHE A 109 -9.73 13.42 -22.28
N GLY A 110 -10.48 12.39 -22.65
CA GLY A 110 -10.59 11.93 -24.02
C GLY A 110 -9.39 11.12 -24.51
N ASN A 111 -9.12 11.20 -25.81
CA ASN A 111 -8.03 10.45 -26.45
C ASN A 111 -6.67 11.12 -26.21
N GLY A 112 -5.63 10.30 -26.18
CA GLY A 112 -4.26 10.75 -26.03
C GLY A 112 -3.26 9.64 -26.25
N SER A 113 -1.98 9.95 -26.11
CA SER A 113 -0.89 8.97 -26.21
C SER A 113 0.01 9.05 -24.99
N ILE A 114 0.57 7.91 -24.60
CA ILE A 114 1.57 7.85 -23.53
C ILE A 114 2.90 8.33 -24.08
N SER A 115 3.38 9.47 -23.57
CA SER A 115 4.67 10.05 -23.97
C SER A 115 5.84 9.49 -23.17
N GLU A 116 5.62 9.18 -21.90
CA GLU A 116 6.64 8.69 -20.98
C GLU A 116 6.01 7.84 -19.86
N ILE A 117 6.81 6.95 -19.27
CA ILE A 117 6.47 6.18 -18.05
C ILE A 117 7.53 6.46 -17.00
N ASP A 118 7.15 7.21 -15.98
CA ASP A 118 8.00 7.47 -14.81
C ASP A 118 7.77 6.35 -13.78
N LYS A 119 8.68 5.38 -13.77
CA LYS A 119 8.59 4.22 -12.86
C LYS A 119 8.85 4.59 -11.40
N GLU A 120 9.68 5.61 -11.15
CA GLU A 120 9.97 6.05 -9.77
C GLU A 120 8.75 6.70 -9.14
N GLN A 121 8.06 7.54 -9.88
CA GLN A 121 6.83 8.20 -9.42
C GLN A 121 5.56 7.38 -9.68
N GLN A 122 5.68 6.24 -10.35
CA GLN A 122 4.56 5.36 -10.73
C GLN A 122 3.47 6.10 -11.51
N VAL A 123 3.86 6.87 -12.54
CA VAL A 123 2.93 7.64 -13.36
C VAL A 123 3.17 7.43 -14.85
N TYR A 124 2.08 7.42 -15.60
CA TYR A 124 2.07 7.66 -17.04
C TYR A 124 2.08 9.17 -17.29
N VAL A 125 2.96 9.63 -18.16
CA VAL A 125 2.88 10.98 -18.74
C VAL A 125 2.10 10.86 -20.04
N VAL A 126 0.96 11.54 -20.11
CA VAL A 126 0.00 11.41 -21.21
C VAL A 126 -0.20 12.75 -21.88
N ARG A 127 -0.08 12.76 -23.21
CA ARG A 127 -0.45 13.89 -24.07
C ARG A 127 -1.84 13.64 -24.63
N PHE A 128 -2.82 14.43 -24.20
CA PHE A 128 -4.19 14.38 -24.69
C PHE A 128 -4.40 15.31 -25.87
N ASP A 129 -5.20 14.86 -26.88
CA ASP A 129 -5.41 15.60 -28.13
C ASP A 129 -5.99 17.00 -27.95
N GLY A 130 -6.80 17.20 -26.91
CA GLY A 130 -7.43 18.49 -26.60
C GLY A 130 -6.70 19.37 -25.60
N MET A 131 -5.48 19.01 -25.19
CA MET A 131 -4.78 19.71 -24.10
C MET A 131 -3.38 20.17 -24.52
N PRO A 132 -2.99 21.43 -24.19
CA PRO A 132 -1.67 21.96 -24.52
C PRO A 132 -0.56 21.40 -23.63
N THR A 133 -0.91 20.80 -22.47
CA THR A 133 0.05 20.29 -21.47
C THR A 133 -0.17 18.81 -21.22
N GLU A 134 0.92 18.10 -20.99
CA GLU A 134 0.89 16.71 -20.58
C GLU A 134 0.29 16.55 -19.17
N ARG A 135 -0.32 15.39 -18.92
CA ARG A 135 -0.90 15.03 -17.63
C ARG A 135 -0.17 13.83 -17.06
N ARG A 136 0.09 13.87 -15.76
CA ARG A 136 0.62 12.74 -15.00
C ARG A 136 -0.53 11.96 -14.40
N LEU A 137 -0.66 10.69 -14.74
CA LEU A 137 -1.71 9.80 -14.26
C LEU A 137 -1.07 8.62 -13.55
N ASN A 138 -1.58 8.26 -12.38
CA ASN A 138 -1.08 7.11 -11.65
C ASN A 138 -1.22 5.84 -12.50
N VAL A 139 -0.17 4.99 -12.53
CA VAL A 139 -0.16 3.74 -13.32
C VAL A 139 -1.24 2.74 -12.90
N LYS A 140 -1.75 2.85 -11.69
CA LYS A 140 -2.84 2.01 -11.14
C LYS A 140 -4.25 2.53 -11.51
N THR A 141 -4.34 3.58 -12.33
CA THR A 141 -5.65 4.15 -12.68
C THR A 141 -6.47 3.20 -13.55
N ASN A 142 -7.74 3.03 -13.21
CA ASN A 142 -8.72 2.28 -14.01
C ASN A 142 -9.47 3.17 -15.04
N ALA A 143 -9.02 4.41 -15.22
CA ALA A 143 -9.67 5.38 -16.10
C ALA A 143 -9.14 5.34 -17.55
N LEU A 144 -8.14 4.49 -17.82
CA LEU A 144 -7.52 4.35 -19.14
C LEU A 144 -8.02 3.08 -19.84
N GLU A 145 -8.31 3.24 -21.13
CA GLU A 145 -8.65 2.15 -22.05
C GLU A 145 -7.69 2.20 -23.24
N LYS A 146 -7.26 1.03 -23.74
CA LYS A 146 -6.44 0.98 -24.96
C LYS A 146 -7.32 1.22 -26.17
N VAL A 147 -6.93 2.15 -27.01
CA VAL A 147 -7.60 2.37 -28.31
C VAL A 147 -6.91 1.45 -29.31
N SER A 148 -7.60 0.38 -29.71
CA SER A 148 -7.16 -0.45 -30.84
C SER A 148 -7.26 0.38 -32.12
N LYS A 149 -6.21 0.30 -32.95
CA LYS A 149 -6.23 0.88 -34.30
C LYS A 149 -7.23 0.14 -35.19
#